data_b0b5819bf5dbe9c294c166c9428fd0f4
#
_entry.id   b0b5819bf5dbe9c294c166c9428fd0f4
#
_cell.length_a   1.000
_cell.length_b   1.000
_cell.length_c   1.000
_cell.angle_alpha   90.00
_cell.angle_beta   90.00
_cell.angle_gamma   90.00
#
_symmetry.space_group_name_H-M   'P 1'
#
loop_
_entity.id
_entity.type
_entity.pdbx_description
1 polymer ?
#
loop_
_entity_poly.entity_id
_entity_poly.type
_entity_poly.pdbx_seq_one_letter_code
_entity_poly.pdbx_strand_id
1 'polypeptide(L)'
;GLDLVLIDYLQLLDMRSDNRSYGREAEVSQTSRAIKVLSKELGIPVILLSQINRNCESRESKIPILADLRESGAIEQDADTVMFIHREEYYDSNAEKGLGLLSVAKQRDGRTGKIAFRYNEPLTQISDARDSSQKGSKDNINSQKENVPF
;
A
#
# COMPACT_ATOMS: atom_id res chain seq x y z
N GLY A 1 -2.52 3.65 26.72
CA GLY A 1 -1.95 2.46 26.08
C GLY A 1 -1.48 2.80 24.69
N LEU A 2 -0.76 1.89 24.06
CA LEU A 2 -0.32 1.96 22.68
C LEU A 2 -1.11 0.90 21.91
N ASP A 3 -1.83 1.30 20.85
CA ASP A 3 -2.76 0.43 20.13
C ASP A 3 -2.24 0.05 18.73
N LEU A 4 -1.30 0.81 18.17
CA LEU A 4 -0.71 0.62 16.86
C LEU A 4 0.68 1.26 16.80
N VAL A 5 1.61 0.63 16.08
CA VAL A 5 2.88 1.23 15.69
C VAL A 5 2.91 1.38 14.16
N LEU A 6 3.27 2.57 13.69
CA LEU A 6 3.54 2.85 12.27
C LEU A 6 5.00 3.25 12.11
N ILE A 7 5.72 2.56 11.22
CA ILE A 7 7.14 2.80 10.93
C ILE A 7 7.28 3.25 9.47
N ASP A 8 7.71 4.49 9.25
CA ASP A 8 7.98 5.07 7.95
C ASP A 8 9.47 5.46 7.88
N TYR A 9 10.27 4.72 7.20
CA TYR A 9 10.13 3.42 6.54
C TYR A 9 11.32 2.53 6.92
N LEU A 10 11.28 1.24 6.62
CA LEU A 10 12.24 0.22 7.05
C LEU A 10 13.71 0.61 6.77
N GLN A 11 13.99 1.15 5.58
CA GLN A 11 15.34 1.44 5.13
C GLN A 11 16.01 2.60 5.89
N LEU A 12 15.27 3.34 6.72
CA LEU A 12 15.80 4.36 7.64
C LEU A 12 16.17 3.79 9.02
N LEU A 13 15.71 2.58 9.32
CA LEU A 13 16.07 1.93 10.57
C LEU A 13 17.50 1.42 10.47
N ASP A 14 18.36 2.00 11.28
CA ASP A 14 19.77 1.64 11.37
C ASP A 14 19.96 0.65 12.52
N MET A 15 20.06 -0.62 12.21
CA MET A 15 20.39 -1.70 13.15
C MET A 15 21.91 -1.94 13.14
N ARG A 16 22.72 -0.86 13.23
CA ARG A 16 24.17 -0.99 13.28
C ARG A 16 24.57 -1.85 14.47
N SER A 17 24.81 -3.13 14.23
CA SER A 17 25.72 -3.85 15.07
C SER A 17 27.13 -3.37 14.75
N ASP A 18 28.02 -3.27 15.72
CA ASP A 18 29.42 -2.81 15.57
C ASP A 18 30.24 -3.66 14.57
N ASN A 19 29.67 -4.69 14.01
CA ASN A 19 30.26 -5.58 12.99
C ASN A 19 29.78 -5.19 11.59
N ARG A 20 30.52 -4.30 10.93
CA ARG A 20 30.35 -3.80 9.55
C ARG A 20 30.42 -4.86 8.44
N SER A 21 30.26 -6.13 8.74
CA SER A 21 30.46 -7.24 7.80
C SER A 21 29.18 -7.81 7.19
N TYR A 22 28.00 -7.37 7.60
CA TYR A 22 26.73 -7.87 7.08
C TYR A 22 26.24 -6.99 5.93
N GLY A 23 25.92 -7.61 4.78
CA GLY A 23 25.31 -6.91 3.66
C GLY A 23 23.91 -6.37 4.00
N ARG A 24 23.45 -5.37 3.25
CA ARG A 24 22.15 -4.69 3.44
C ARG A 24 20.95 -5.65 3.56
N GLU A 25 20.97 -6.76 2.84
CA GLU A 25 19.94 -7.80 2.91
C GLU A 25 19.85 -8.44 4.31
N ALA A 26 20.99 -8.68 4.94
CA ALA A 26 21.04 -9.23 6.30
C ALA A 26 20.52 -8.22 7.34
N GLU A 27 20.83 -6.93 7.19
CA GLU A 27 20.33 -5.87 8.06
C GLU A 27 18.80 -5.77 7.98
N VAL A 28 18.27 -5.76 6.77
CA VAL A 28 16.81 -5.74 6.52
C VAL A 28 16.14 -6.98 7.13
N SER A 29 16.75 -8.15 6.99
CA SER A 29 16.23 -9.40 7.56
C SER A 29 16.20 -9.37 9.09
N GLN A 30 17.26 -8.88 9.71
CA GLN A 30 17.32 -8.73 11.17
C GLN A 30 16.28 -7.75 11.68
N THR A 31 16.13 -6.60 11.01
CA THR A 31 15.17 -5.57 11.37
C THR A 31 13.73 -6.09 11.24
N SER A 32 13.40 -6.75 10.14
CA SER A 32 12.09 -7.38 9.92
C SER A 32 11.75 -8.35 11.04
N ARG A 33 12.71 -9.23 11.37
CA ARG A 33 12.55 -10.19 12.45
C ARG A 33 12.35 -9.56 13.81
N ALA A 34 13.14 -8.51 14.14
CA ALA A 34 13.03 -7.78 15.39
C ALA A 34 11.66 -7.10 15.52
N ILE A 35 11.15 -6.48 14.45
CA ILE A 35 9.82 -5.87 14.44
C ILE A 35 8.72 -6.92 14.63
N LYS A 36 8.85 -8.10 14.02
CA LYS A 36 7.91 -9.20 14.21
C LYS A 36 7.88 -9.69 15.67
N VAL A 37 9.05 -9.79 16.31
CA VAL A 37 9.16 -10.15 17.73
C VAL A 37 8.51 -9.06 18.59
N LEU A 38 8.85 -7.79 18.34
CA LEU A 38 8.29 -6.64 19.05
C LEU A 38 6.76 -6.60 18.99
N SER A 39 6.17 -6.82 17.81
CA SER A 39 4.72 -6.83 17.65
C SER A 39 4.04 -7.92 18.51
N LYS A 40 4.70 -9.08 18.64
CA LYS A 40 4.21 -10.19 19.49
C LYS A 40 4.35 -9.89 20.98
N GLU A 41 5.48 -9.31 21.39
CA GLU A 41 5.73 -8.96 22.79
C GLU A 41 4.78 -7.87 23.30
N LEU A 42 4.51 -6.89 22.44
CA LEU A 42 3.59 -5.80 22.76
C LEU A 42 2.11 -6.20 22.61
N GLY A 43 1.81 -7.27 21.85
CA GLY A 43 0.43 -7.69 21.54
C GLY A 43 -0.34 -6.68 20.71
N ILE A 44 0.34 -5.83 19.93
CA ILE A 44 -0.25 -4.79 19.08
C ILE A 44 0.17 -4.93 17.63
N PRO A 45 -0.65 -4.47 16.66
CA PRO A 45 -0.26 -4.44 15.26
C PRO A 45 0.87 -3.44 15.00
N VAL A 46 1.75 -3.81 14.07
CA VAL A 46 2.81 -2.94 13.54
C VAL A 46 2.65 -2.84 12.03
N ILE A 47 2.51 -1.62 11.53
CA ILE A 47 2.54 -1.32 10.09
C ILE A 47 3.94 -0.80 9.76
N LEU A 48 4.61 -1.52 8.87
CA LEU A 48 5.95 -1.19 8.40
C LEU A 48 5.89 -0.80 6.93
N LEU A 49 6.26 0.45 6.62
CA LEU A 49 6.44 0.87 5.24
C LEU A 49 7.81 0.40 4.74
N SER A 50 7.85 -0.07 3.51
CA SER A 50 9.08 -0.51 2.86
C SER A 50 9.10 -0.09 1.40
N GLN A 51 10.24 0.42 0.96
CA GLN A 51 10.47 0.69 -0.45
C GLN A 51 10.68 -0.64 -1.19
N ILE A 52 10.07 -0.76 -2.36
CA ILE A 52 10.26 -1.92 -3.25
C ILE A 52 11.41 -1.68 -4.23
N ASN A 53 11.93 -2.75 -4.82
CA ASN A 53 12.93 -2.65 -5.87
C ASN A 53 12.32 -2.06 -7.15
N ARG A 54 13.04 -1.14 -7.80
CA ARG A 54 12.62 -0.50 -9.06
C ARG A 54 12.58 -1.45 -10.25
N ASN A 55 13.03 -2.69 -10.10
CA ASN A 55 12.95 -3.71 -11.16
C ASN A 55 11.51 -3.98 -11.62
N CYS A 56 10.49 -3.67 -10.81
CA CYS A 56 9.09 -3.73 -11.22
C CYS A 56 8.78 -2.77 -12.39
N GLU A 57 9.51 -1.67 -12.52
CA GLU A 57 9.29 -0.65 -13.56
C GLU A 57 9.70 -1.13 -14.95
N SER A 58 10.58 -2.14 -15.06
CA SER A 58 11.05 -2.73 -16.31
C SER A 58 10.10 -3.77 -16.92
N ARG A 59 9.07 -4.19 -16.17
CA ARG A 59 8.10 -5.19 -16.63
C ARG A 59 6.96 -4.52 -17.42
N GLU A 60 6.27 -5.31 -18.23
CA GLU A 60 5.04 -4.89 -18.90
C GLU A 60 3.98 -4.47 -17.87
N SER A 61 3.69 -5.33 -16.90
CA SER A 61 2.87 -4.95 -15.74
C SER A 61 3.75 -4.40 -14.63
N LYS A 62 3.59 -3.13 -14.32
CA LYS A 62 4.32 -2.42 -13.27
C LYS A 62 3.68 -2.56 -11.88
N ILE A 63 2.60 -3.32 -11.77
CA ILE A 63 1.98 -3.65 -10.48
C ILE A 63 2.98 -4.46 -9.65
N PRO A 64 3.33 -4.01 -8.44
CA PRO A 64 4.28 -4.72 -7.59
C PRO A 64 3.80 -6.11 -7.18
N ILE A 65 4.74 -7.03 -7.05
CA ILE A 65 4.52 -8.40 -6.60
C ILE A 65 5.49 -8.76 -5.45
N LEU A 66 5.27 -9.87 -4.76
CA LEU A 66 6.10 -10.28 -3.63
C LEU A 66 7.60 -10.41 -4.00
N ALA A 67 7.91 -10.82 -5.22
CA ALA A 67 9.28 -10.89 -5.70
C ALA A 67 10.00 -9.53 -5.76
N ASP A 68 9.27 -8.41 -5.75
CA ASP A 68 9.86 -7.06 -5.72
C ASP A 68 10.36 -6.66 -4.32
N LEU A 69 10.01 -7.45 -3.29
CA LEU A 69 10.61 -7.40 -1.96
C LEU A 69 11.96 -8.15 -1.88
N ARG A 70 12.58 -8.49 -2.99
CA ARG A 70 13.65 -9.47 -3.14
C ARG A 70 14.94 -9.18 -2.34
N GLU A 71 15.24 -7.92 -2.04
CA GLU A 71 16.32 -7.58 -1.08
C GLU A 71 15.87 -7.82 0.37
N SER A 72 14.67 -8.34 0.56
CA SER A 72 13.97 -8.45 1.83
C SER A 72 13.10 -9.72 1.88
N GLY A 73 13.60 -10.85 1.39
CA GLY A 73 12.87 -12.12 1.44
C GLY A 73 12.38 -12.48 2.85
N ALA A 74 13.09 -11.98 3.88
CA ALA A 74 12.66 -12.09 5.26
C ALA A 74 11.39 -11.30 5.55
N ILE A 75 11.18 -10.11 4.95
CA ILE A 75 9.94 -9.32 5.13
C ILE A 75 8.75 -10.14 4.67
N GLU A 76 8.87 -10.79 3.49
CA GLU A 76 7.80 -11.65 3.00
C GLU A 76 7.48 -12.78 3.98
N GLN A 77 8.50 -13.40 4.59
CA GLN A 77 8.28 -14.49 5.54
C GLN A 77 7.70 -14.03 6.87
N ASP A 78 8.20 -12.92 7.42
CA ASP A 78 7.84 -12.43 8.74
C ASP A 78 6.47 -11.72 8.77
N ALA A 79 6.11 -10.99 7.70
CA ALA A 79 4.85 -10.28 7.62
C ALA A 79 3.63 -11.23 7.57
N ASP A 80 2.58 -10.91 8.31
CA ASP A 80 1.30 -11.61 8.21
C ASP A 80 0.50 -11.14 7.01
N THR A 81 0.62 -9.83 6.68
CA THR A 81 -0.02 -9.19 5.54
C THR A 81 1.01 -8.41 4.75
N VAL A 82 0.98 -8.51 3.43
CA VAL A 82 1.75 -7.66 2.52
C VAL A 82 0.79 -6.98 1.57
N MET A 83 0.87 -5.65 1.53
CA MET A 83 0.06 -4.81 0.66
C MET A 83 0.97 -3.93 -0.21
N PHE A 84 0.61 -3.79 -1.48
CA PHE A 84 1.26 -2.88 -2.41
C PHE A 84 0.29 -1.78 -2.85
N ILE A 85 0.79 -0.55 -2.92
CA ILE A 85 0.08 0.58 -3.51
C ILE A 85 0.66 0.81 -4.90
N HIS A 86 -0.21 0.92 -5.89
CA HIS A 86 0.16 1.20 -7.27
C HIS A 86 -0.73 2.29 -7.86
N ARG A 87 -0.15 3.20 -8.62
CA ARG A 87 -0.83 4.25 -9.39
C ARG A 87 -0.27 4.24 -10.79
N GLU A 88 -1.09 3.80 -11.76
CA GLU A 88 -0.69 3.66 -13.16
C GLU A 88 -0.28 4.98 -13.79
N GLU A 89 -0.90 6.09 -13.39
CA GLU A 89 -0.62 7.44 -13.90
C GLU A 89 0.84 7.91 -13.77
N TYR A 90 1.64 7.27 -12.87
CA TYR A 90 3.08 7.55 -12.78
C TYR A 90 3.89 6.93 -13.92
N TYR A 91 3.32 5.95 -14.61
CA TYR A 91 4.01 5.16 -15.62
C TYR A 91 3.41 5.36 -17.02
N ASP A 92 2.13 5.68 -17.11
CA ASP A 92 1.39 5.94 -18.34
C ASP A 92 0.60 7.25 -18.23
N SER A 93 0.97 8.23 -19.07
CA SER A 93 0.30 9.53 -19.12
C SER A 93 -1.16 9.45 -19.60
N ASN A 94 -1.56 8.37 -20.26
CA ASN A 94 -2.92 8.11 -20.70
C ASN A 94 -3.78 7.41 -19.65
N ALA A 95 -3.16 6.95 -18.57
CA ALA A 95 -3.89 6.31 -17.49
C ALA A 95 -4.85 7.27 -16.79
N GLU A 96 -5.89 6.72 -16.20
CA GLU A 96 -6.89 7.47 -15.46
C GLU A 96 -6.25 8.13 -14.22
N LYS A 97 -6.29 9.46 -14.19
CA LYS A 97 -5.71 10.23 -13.08
C LYS A 97 -6.44 10.00 -11.77
N GLY A 98 -5.65 9.91 -10.71
CA GLY A 98 -6.17 9.70 -9.36
C GLY A 98 -6.72 8.30 -9.11
N LEU A 99 -6.64 7.37 -10.06
CA LEU A 99 -7.00 5.98 -9.81
C LEU A 99 -5.79 5.23 -9.23
N GLY A 100 -5.98 4.65 -8.06
CA GLY A 100 -4.98 3.82 -7.40
C GLY A 100 -5.48 2.40 -7.16
N LEU A 101 -4.55 1.50 -6.94
CA LEU A 101 -4.77 0.10 -6.66
C LEU A 101 -4.04 -0.30 -5.38
N LEU A 102 -4.77 -0.81 -4.40
CA LEU A 102 -4.23 -1.50 -3.24
C LEU A 102 -4.28 -3.00 -3.52
N SER A 103 -3.12 -3.64 -3.63
CA SER A 103 -3.01 -5.08 -3.84
C SER A 103 -2.62 -5.77 -2.54
N VAL A 104 -3.51 -6.57 -1.97
CA VAL A 104 -3.20 -7.48 -0.85
C VAL A 104 -2.54 -8.72 -1.45
N ALA A 105 -1.21 -8.73 -1.49
CA ALA A 105 -0.43 -9.79 -2.13
C ALA A 105 -0.18 -10.99 -1.21
N LYS A 106 -0.19 -10.77 0.10
CA LYS A 106 -0.12 -11.83 1.12
C LYS A 106 -1.09 -11.51 2.25
N GLN A 107 -1.77 -12.54 2.73
CA GLN A 107 -2.63 -12.50 3.93
C GLN A 107 -2.59 -13.88 4.58
N ARG A 108 -2.05 -13.99 5.80
CA ARG A 108 -1.85 -15.29 6.47
C ARG A 108 -3.18 -15.97 6.81
N ASP A 109 -4.11 -15.20 7.35
CA ASP A 109 -5.39 -15.70 7.85
C ASP A 109 -6.58 -15.18 7.03
N GLY A 110 -6.37 -14.83 5.75
CA GLY A 110 -7.42 -14.27 4.91
C GLY A 110 -7.16 -14.44 3.43
N ARG A 111 -7.96 -13.74 2.62
CA ARG A 111 -7.86 -13.78 1.16
C ARG A 111 -6.97 -12.65 0.65
N THR A 112 -6.21 -12.95 -0.39
CA THR A 112 -5.56 -11.94 -1.21
C THR A 112 -6.55 -11.31 -2.20
N GLY A 113 -6.23 -10.11 -2.69
CA GLY A 113 -7.12 -9.44 -3.64
C GLY A 113 -6.63 -8.04 -3.98
N LYS A 114 -7.42 -7.35 -4.80
CA LYS A 114 -7.12 -6.00 -5.27
C LYS A 114 -8.31 -5.09 -4.99
N ILE A 115 -8.04 -3.88 -4.51
CA ILE A 115 -9.03 -2.86 -4.17
C ILE A 115 -8.65 -1.58 -4.92
N ALA A 116 -9.55 -1.06 -5.75
CA ALA A 116 -9.37 0.23 -6.38
C ALA A 116 -9.75 1.35 -5.40
N PHE A 117 -9.00 2.44 -5.43
CA PHE A 117 -9.28 3.66 -4.67
C PHE A 117 -9.09 4.92 -5.52
N ARG A 118 -9.68 6.02 -5.09
CA ARG A 118 -9.44 7.35 -5.66
C ARG A 118 -8.48 8.15 -4.78
N TYR A 119 -7.52 8.79 -5.40
CA TYR A 119 -6.59 9.71 -4.76
C TYR A 119 -6.78 11.11 -5.31
N ASN A 120 -7.15 12.05 -4.45
CA ASN A 120 -7.23 13.46 -4.77
C ASN A 120 -5.92 14.14 -4.33
N GLU A 121 -5.03 14.40 -5.27
CA GLU A 121 -3.70 14.92 -4.99
C GLU A 121 -3.72 16.29 -4.29
N PRO A 122 -4.51 17.30 -4.74
CA PRO A 122 -4.57 18.60 -4.07
C PRO A 122 -5.03 18.55 -2.61
N LEU A 123 -5.85 17.58 -2.26
CA LEU A 123 -6.37 17.43 -0.90
C LEU A 123 -5.66 16.34 -0.11
N THR A 124 -4.73 15.60 -0.73
CA THR A 124 -4.07 14.44 -0.14
C THR A 124 -5.08 13.45 0.46
N GLN A 125 -6.21 13.28 -0.23
CA GLN A 125 -7.34 12.49 0.25
C GLN A 125 -7.51 11.19 -0.54
N ILE A 126 -7.74 10.11 0.17
CA ILE A 126 -8.10 8.81 -0.40
C ILE A 126 -9.59 8.56 -0.16
N SER A 127 -10.29 8.08 -1.18
CA SER A 127 -11.70 7.70 -1.13
C SER A 127 -11.97 6.39 -1.86
N ASP A 128 -13.13 5.80 -1.65
CA ASP A 128 -13.53 4.59 -2.36
C ASP A 128 -13.72 4.90 -3.85
N ALA A 129 -13.20 4.03 -4.73
CA ALA A 129 -13.36 4.19 -6.18
C ALA A 129 -14.84 4.11 -6.63
N ARG A 130 -15.72 3.51 -5.82
CA ARG A 130 -17.16 3.35 -6.12
C ARG A 130 -17.98 4.62 -5.85
N ASP A 131 -17.51 5.54 -5.00
CA ASP A 131 -18.27 6.73 -4.62
C ASP A 131 -18.41 7.77 -5.75
N SER A 132 -17.51 7.75 -6.73
CA SER A 132 -17.57 8.70 -7.86
C SER A 132 -18.70 8.41 -8.86
N SER A 133 -19.26 7.19 -8.89
CA SER A 133 -20.36 6.83 -9.79
C SER A 133 -21.76 7.21 -9.25
N GLN A 134 -21.90 7.52 -7.96
CA GLN A 134 -23.18 7.89 -7.36
C GLN A 134 -23.46 9.41 -7.35
N LYS A 135 -22.45 10.27 -7.49
CA LYS A 135 -22.67 11.73 -7.55
C LYS A 135 -23.29 12.21 -8.86
N GLY A 136 -23.10 11.48 -9.96
CA GLY A 136 -23.70 11.83 -11.26
C GLY A 136 -25.18 11.52 -11.40
N SER A 137 -25.76 10.69 -10.53
CA SER A 137 -27.17 10.27 -10.66
C SER A 137 -28.15 11.05 -9.79
N LYS A 138 -27.67 11.83 -8.82
CA LYS A 138 -28.58 12.63 -7.96
C LYS A 138 -28.89 14.02 -8.49
N ASP A 139 -28.03 14.58 -9.34
CA ASP A 139 -28.26 15.92 -9.91
C ASP A 139 -29.22 15.90 -11.11
N ASN A 140 -29.50 14.74 -11.71
CA ASN A 140 -30.41 14.61 -12.85
C ASN A 140 -31.89 14.33 -12.49
N ILE A 141 -32.19 14.08 -11.21
CA ILE A 141 -33.58 13.79 -10.78
C ILE A 141 -34.33 15.09 -10.36
N ASN A 142 -33.60 16.14 -10.01
CA ASN A 142 -34.22 17.42 -9.57
C ASN A 142 -34.50 18.41 -10.69
N SER A 143 -34.02 18.20 -11.92
CA SER A 143 -34.25 19.10 -13.05
C SER A 143 -35.49 18.79 -13.89
N GLN A 144 -36.25 17.75 -13.56
CA GLN A 144 -37.47 17.38 -14.31
C GLN A 144 -38.81 17.60 -13.57
N LYS A 145 -38.79 18.29 -12.42
CA LYS A 145 -40.03 18.55 -11.66
C LYS A 145 -40.59 19.97 -11.75
N GLU A 146 -40.04 20.81 -12.60
CA GLU A 146 -40.63 22.16 -12.86
C GLU A 146 -41.00 22.30 -14.32
N ASN A 147 -42.09 21.67 -14.77
CA ASN A 147 -42.87 22.08 -15.92
C ASN A 147 -44.12 21.19 -16.04
N VAL A 148 -45.14 21.49 -15.25
CA VAL A 148 -46.52 21.12 -15.55
C VAL A 148 -47.33 22.40 -15.59
N PRO A 149 -47.81 22.88 -16.75
CA PRO A 149 -48.74 23.98 -16.83
C PRO A 149 -50.15 23.47 -16.47
N PHE A 150 -50.88 24.31 -15.76
CA PHE A 150 -52.29 24.19 -15.49
C PHE A 150 -53.12 24.31 -16.78
#